data_f3391b2e60a44c49b2dfa9422af0bb75
#
_entry.id   f3391b2e60a44c49b2dfa9422af0bb75
#
_cell.length_a   1.000
_cell.length_b   1.000
_cell.length_c   1.000
_cell.angle_alpha   90.00
_cell.angle_beta   90.00
_cell.angle_gamma   90.00
#
_symmetry.space_group_name_H-M   'P 1'
#
loop_
_entity.id
_entity.type
_entity.pdbx_description
1 polymer ?
#
loop_
_entity_poly.entity_id
_entity_poly.type
_entity_poly.pdbx_seq_one_letter_code
_entity_poly.pdbx_strand_id
1 'polypeptide(L)'
;MSRPRSELNTKFKEILGNNNVYFQPPESQKLKYDCIIYKDVTPYTRSANNYKYILQHKYQITYITSNPVSPIVDKMLREFQMIDRVNDFTSDGLYHYVYELYF
;
A
#
# COMPACT_ATOMS: atom_id res chain seq x y z
N MET A 1 -11.46 8.50 12.43
CA MET A 1 -12.34 8.54 11.25
C MET A 1 -11.57 8.12 10.03
N SER A 2 -12.16 7.32 9.19
CA SER A 2 -11.48 6.88 7.96
C SER A 2 -11.40 8.03 6.96
N ARG A 3 -10.33 8.03 6.19
CA ARG A 3 -10.07 9.03 5.14
C ARG A 3 -10.42 8.42 3.78
N PRO A 4 -10.83 9.23 2.80
CA PRO A 4 -11.21 8.67 1.51
C PRO A 4 -10.01 8.02 0.80
N ARG A 5 -10.29 6.92 0.11
CA ARG A 5 -9.28 6.19 -0.65
C ARG A 5 -8.62 7.06 -1.74
N SER A 6 -9.37 8.01 -2.29
CA SER A 6 -8.82 8.93 -3.28
C SER A 6 -7.66 9.76 -2.73
N GLU A 7 -7.73 10.12 -1.45
CA GLU A 7 -6.63 10.83 -0.78
C GLU A 7 -5.40 9.93 -0.65
N LEU A 8 -5.62 8.67 -0.29
CA LEU A 8 -4.54 7.68 -0.20
C LEU A 8 -3.87 7.46 -1.56
N ASN A 9 -4.68 7.36 -2.61
CA ASN A 9 -4.19 7.19 -3.97
C ASN A 9 -3.28 8.35 -4.39
N THR A 10 -3.67 9.57 -4.06
CA THR A 10 -2.88 10.77 -4.33
C THR A 10 -1.56 10.76 -3.58
N LYS A 11 -1.57 10.35 -2.31
CA LYS A 11 -0.35 10.25 -1.51
C LYS A 11 0.63 9.24 -2.11
N PHE A 12 0.15 8.11 -2.56
CA PHE A 12 1.01 7.11 -3.21
C PHE A 12 1.66 7.64 -4.48
N LYS A 13 0.91 8.38 -5.29
CA LYS A 13 1.46 8.98 -6.50
C LYS A 13 2.55 10.01 -6.17
N GLU A 14 2.36 10.78 -5.13
CA GLU A 14 3.37 11.76 -4.67
C GLU A 14 4.63 11.06 -4.17
N ILE A 15 4.47 10.01 -3.37
CA ILE A 15 5.61 9.24 -2.84
C ILE A 15 6.37 8.56 -3.96
N LEU A 16 5.66 7.93 -4.88
CA LEU A 16 6.26 7.18 -5.98
C LEU A 16 6.88 8.08 -7.05
N GLY A 17 6.29 9.26 -7.24
CA GLY A 17 6.76 10.21 -8.26
C GLY A 17 6.24 9.91 -9.65
N ASN A 18 5.23 9.03 -9.79
CA ASN A 18 4.58 8.75 -11.06
C ASN A 18 3.13 8.30 -10.81
N ASN A 19 2.41 7.96 -11.87
CA ASN A 19 1.00 7.59 -11.80
C ASN A 19 0.76 6.08 -11.75
N ASN A 20 1.78 5.28 -11.52
CA ASN A 20 1.69 3.81 -11.53
C ASN A 20 1.18 3.28 -10.19
N VAL A 21 0.00 3.72 -9.80
CA VAL A 21 -0.67 3.30 -8.57
C VAL A 21 -1.96 2.58 -8.94
N TYR A 22 -2.10 1.34 -8.48
CA TYR A 22 -3.21 0.46 -8.86
C TYR A 22 -3.95 -0.02 -7.62
N PHE A 23 -5.27 0.17 -7.61
CA PHE A 23 -6.13 -0.33 -6.55
C PHE A 23 -6.84 -1.60 -7.01
N GLN A 24 -6.54 -2.71 -6.35
CA GLN A 24 -7.15 -4.02 -6.62
C GLN A 24 -7.22 -4.34 -8.11
N PRO A 25 -6.09 -4.25 -8.86
CA PRO A 25 -6.13 -4.48 -10.30
C PRO A 25 -6.46 -5.94 -10.62
N PRO A 26 -7.22 -6.21 -11.70
CA PRO A 26 -7.44 -7.57 -12.14
C PRO A 26 -6.14 -8.18 -12.65
N GLU A 27 -6.05 -9.52 -12.69
CA GLU A 27 -4.86 -10.22 -13.15
C GLU A 27 -4.45 -9.85 -14.57
N SER A 28 -5.42 -9.50 -15.40
CA SER A 28 -5.19 -9.10 -16.79
C SER A 28 -4.59 -7.70 -16.93
N GLN A 29 -4.55 -6.91 -15.83
CA GLN A 29 -4.00 -5.56 -15.86
C GLN A 29 -2.51 -5.58 -16.11
N LYS A 30 -2.05 -4.87 -17.15
CA LYS A 30 -0.62 -4.68 -17.37
C LYS A 30 -0.10 -3.60 -16.44
N LEU A 31 0.93 -3.96 -15.67
CA LEU A 31 1.53 -3.04 -14.72
C LEU A 31 2.75 -2.36 -15.31
N LYS A 32 2.89 -1.08 -15.05
CA LYS A 32 4.12 -0.35 -15.36
C LYS A 32 4.90 -0.16 -14.07
N TYR A 33 6.16 -0.52 -14.07
CA TYR A 33 7.05 -0.45 -12.91
C TYR A 33 7.91 0.82 -13.00
N ASP A 34 8.37 1.40 -11.92
CA ASP A 34 8.01 1.00 -10.55
C ASP A 34 6.57 1.35 -10.26
N CYS A 35 5.93 0.56 -9.39
CA CYS A 35 4.51 0.77 -9.13
C CYS A 35 4.15 0.45 -7.67
N ILE A 36 2.96 0.91 -7.28
CA ILE A 36 2.35 0.57 -6.00
C ILE A 36 1.00 -0.08 -6.30
N ILE A 37 0.80 -1.26 -5.75
CA ILE A 37 -0.47 -1.99 -5.80
C ILE A 37 -0.99 -2.06 -4.37
N TYR A 38 -2.26 -1.76 -4.17
CA TYR A 38 -2.84 -1.87 -2.84
C TYR A 38 -4.25 -2.43 -2.91
N LYS A 39 -4.68 -3.03 -1.81
CA LYS A 39 -6.02 -3.60 -1.68
C LYS A 39 -6.54 -3.39 -0.27
N ASP A 40 -7.86 -3.33 -0.15
CA ASP A 40 -8.54 -3.24 1.15
C ASP A 40 -8.61 -4.64 1.75
N VAL A 41 -8.01 -4.81 2.91
CA VAL A 41 -8.01 -6.07 3.66
C VAL A 41 -8.67 -5.91 5.02
N THR A 42 -9.54 -4.92 5.15
CA THR A 42 -10.27 -4.67 6.39
C THR A 42 -11.05 -5.92 6.79
N PRO A 43 -10.93 -6.39 8.05
CA PRO A 43 -11.65 -7.57 8.48
C PRO A 43 -13.16 -7.41 8.39
N TYR A 44 -13.85 -8.45 7.94
CA TYR A 44 -15.31 -8.45 7.89
C TYR A 44 -15.95 -8.45 9.26
N THR A 45 -15.39 -9.26 10.17
CA THR A 45 -15.93 -9.42 11.51
C THR A 45 -15.21 -8.47 12.45
N ARG A 46 -16.00 -7.64 13.12
CA ARG A 46 -15.49 -6.69 14.11
C ARG A 46 -16.25 -6.87 15.40
N SER A 47 -15.49 -6.94 16.49
CA SER A 47 -16.08 -6.96 17.81
C SER A 47 -16.72 -5.61 18.11
N ALA A 48 -17.82 -5.61 18.87
CA ALA A 48 -18.47 -4.38 19.34
C ALA A 48 -17.52 -3.52 20.19
N ASN A 49 -16.48 -4.12 20.73
CA ASN A 49 -15.50 -3.43 21.57
C ASN A 49 -14.39 -2.76 20.77
N ASN A 50 -14.37 -2.91 19.46
CA ASN A 50 -13.29 -2.43 18.60
C ASN A 50 -13.72 -1.25 17.74
N TYR A 51 -14.38 -0.27 18.33
CA TYR A 51 -14.88 0.90 17.61
C TYR A 51 -13.80 1.62 16.81
N LYS A 52 -12.57 1.67 17.32
CA LYS A 52 -11.48 2.36 16.65
C LYS A 52 -11.16 1.74 15.30
N TYR A 53 -11.31 0.44 15.17
CA TYR A 53 -11.02 -0.26 13.92
C TYR A 53 -12.16 -0.16 12.92
N ILE A 54 -13.35 0.24 13.35
CA ILE A 54 -14.48 0.45 12.46
C ILE A 54 -14.28 1.73 11.64
N LEU A 55 -13.55 2.70 12.19
CA LEU A 55 -13.39 4.03 11.61
C LEU A 55 -12.25 4.11 10.60
N GLN A 56 -11.41 3.08 10.49
CA GLN A 56 -10.29 3.05 9.57
C GLN A 56 -10.30 1.78 8.75
N HIS A 57 -9.88 1.89 7.50
CA HIS A 57 -9.67 0.75 6.64
C HIS A 57 -8.24 0.24 6.79
N LYS A 58 -8.07 -1.06 6.66
CA LYS A 58 -6.75 -1.68 6.63
C LYS A 58 -6.41 -2.01 5.18
N TYR A 59 -5.28 -1.51 4.72
CA TYR A 59 -4.81 -1.76 3.36
C TYR A 59 -3.54 -2.58 3.38
N GLN A 60 -3.43 -3.50 2.44
CA GLN A 60 -2.17 -4.17 2.14
C GLN A 60 -1.58 -3.52 0.89
N ILE A 61 -0.34 -3.07 1.00
CA ILE A 61 0.34 -2.31 -0.03
C ILE A 61 1.55 -3.09 -0.51
N THR A 62 1.74 -3.20 -1.81
CA THR A 62 2.94 -3.79 -2.39
C THR A 62 3.61 -2.74 -3.28
N TYR A 63 4.83 -2.36 -2.91
CA TYR A 63 5.68 -1.52 -3.75
C TYR A 63 6.63 -2.42 -4.54
N ILE A 64 6.63 -2.28 -5.86
CA ILE A 64 7.42 -3.11 -6.76
C ILE A 64 8.40 -2.23 -7.51
N THR A 65 9.69 -2.59 -7.44
CA THR A 65 10.76 -1.81 -8.06
C THR A 65 11.87 -2.72 -8.59
N SER A 66 12.57 -2.25 -9.61
CA SER A 66 13.80 -2.89 -10.09
C SER A 66 15.04 -2.38 -9.35
N ASN A 67 14.91 -1.34 -8.52
CA ASN A 67 16.02 -0.72 -7.81
C ASN A 67 16.23 -1.39 -6.44
N PRO A 68 17.38 -2.06 -6.20
CA PRO A 68 17.62 -2.74 -4.92
C PRO A 68 17.83 -1.79 -3.73
N VAL A 69 18.04 -0.51 -3.97
CA VAL A 69 18.30 0.50 -2.93
C VAL A 69 17.35 1.69 -3.05
N SER A 70 16.09 1.43 -3.38
CA SER A 70 15.12 2.49 -3.57
C SER A 70 14.85 3.27 -2.28
N PRO A 71 14.91 4.61 -2.30
CA PRO A 71 14.59 5.43 -1.14
C PRO A 71 13.09 5.43 -0.80
N ILE A 72 12.25 4.97 -1.71
CA ILE A 72 10.80 4.94 -1.52
C ILE A 72 10.41 3.97 -0.40
N VAL A 73 11.18 2.91 -0.19
CA VAL A 73 10.92 1.94 0.89
C VAL A 73 10.82 2.64 2.24
N ASP A 74 11.80 3.48 2.57
CA ASP A 74 11.81 4.22 3.83
C ASP A 74 10.86 5.41 3.80
N LYS A 75 10.69 6.02 2.66
CA LYS A 75 9.78 7.15 2.50
C LYS A 75 8.33 6.74 2.82
N MET A 76 7.94 5.52 2.41
CA MET A 76 6.63 4.97 2.75
C MET A 76 6.42 4.96 4.27
N LEU A 77 7.42 4.52 5.02
CA LEU A 77 7.33 4.43 6.48
C LEU A 77 7.26 5.81 7.14
N ARG A 78 7.86 6.82 6.53
CA ARG A 78 7.85 8.18 7.09
C ARG A 78 6.57 8.96 6.80
N GLU A 79 5.89 8.64 5.71
CA GLU A 79 4.74 9.43 5.26
C GLU A 79 3.42 9.04 5.94
N PHE A 80 3.38 7.94 6.66
CA PHE A 80 2.17 7.45 7.32
C PHE A 80 2.45 7.17 8.78
N GLN A 81 1.43 7.38 9.64
CA GLN A 81 1.55 7.15 11.08
C GLN A 81 1.38 5.66 11.45
N MET A 82 0.45 4.99 10.80
CA MET A 82 0.06 3.62 11.16
C MET A 82 0.39 2.65 10.03
N ILE A 83 1.65 2.57 9.71
CA ILE A 83 2.16 1.69 8.65
C ILE A 83 3.25 0.79 9.19
N ASP A 84 3.21 -0.50 8.78
CA ASP A 84 4.23 -1.48 9.10
C ASP A 84 4.74 -2.15 7.83
N ARG A 85 6.03 -2.35 7.74
CA ARG A 85 6.63 -3.19 6.71
C ARG A 85 6.57 -4.63 7.19
N VAL A 86 5.82 -5.48 6.49
CA VAL A 86 5.52 -6.82 6.98
C VAL A 86 6.20 -7.94 6.19
N ASN A 87 6.62 -7.68 4.96
CA ASN A 87 7.30 -8.68 4.15
C ASN A 87 8.08 -8.03 3.02
N ASP A 88 9.03 -8.79 2.46
CA ASP A 88 9.68 -8.42 1.21
C ASP A 88 10.13 -9.70 0.50
N PHE A 89 10.13 -9.67 -0.83
CA PHE A 89 10.55 -10.82 -1.63
C PHE A 89 10.93 -10.34 -3.02
N THR A 90 11.60 -11.22 -3.77
CA THR A 90 11.98 -10.97 -5.16
C THR A 90 11.23 -11.94 -6.06
N SER A 91 10.63 -11.43 -7.14
CA SER A 91 9.94 -12.24 -8.13
C SER A 91 10.11 -11.60 -9.50
N ASP A 92 10.43 -12.42 -10.50
CA ASP A 92 10.61 -11.97 -11.90
C ASP A 92 11.65 -10.85 -12.04
N GLY A 93 12.69 -10.88 -11.22
CA GLY A 93 13.73 -9.86 -11.23
C GLY A 93 13.34 -8.54 -10.61
N LEU A 94 12.19 -8.47 -9.93
CA LEU A 94 11.69 -7.26 -9.28
C LEU A 94 11.61 -7.45 -7.78
N TYR A 95 11.91 -6.38 -7.04
CA TYR A 95 11.84 -6.37 -5.59
C TYR A 95 10.45 -5.93 -5.16
N HIS A 96 9.84 -6.74 -4.26
CA HIS A 96 8.49 -6.51 -3.74
C HIS A 96 8.57 -6.22 -2.26
N TYR A 97 8.04 -5.08 -1.83
CA TYR A 97 7.99 -4.68 -0.42
C TYR A 97 6.53 -4.57 -0.02
N VAL A 98 6.13 -5.34 0.99
CA VAL A 98 4.74 -5.42 1.43
C VAL A 98 4.57 -4.68 2.75
N TYR A 99 3.54 -3.83 2.80
CA TYR A 99 3.21 -3.04 3.98
C TYR A 99 1.76 -3.27 4.37
N GLU A 100 1.46 -3.03 5.63
CA GLU A 100 0.09 -2.92 6.11
C GLU A 100 -0.14 -1.52 6.67
N LEU A 101 -1.25 -0.91 6.31
CA LEU A 101 -1.55 0.49 6.63
C LEU A 101 -2.99 0.61 7.12
N TYR A 102 -3.17 1.31 8.24
CA TYR A 102 -4.49 1.79 8.67
C TYR A 102 -4.63 3.25 8.24
N PHE A 103 -5.69 3.52 7.48
CA PHE A 103 -5.87 4.85 6.90
C PHE A 103 -7.33 5.33 6.98
#